data_1b377479b5c497f66da333046498a356
#
_entry.id   1b377479b5c497f66da333046498a356
#
_cell.length_a   1.000
_cell.length_b   1.000
_cell.length_c   1.000
_cell.angle_alpha   90.00
_cell.angle_beta   90.00
_cell.angle_gamma   90.00
#
_symmetry.space_group_name_H-M   'P 1'
#
loop_
_entity.id
_entity.type
_entity.pdbx_description
1 polymer ?
#
loop_
_entity_poly.entity_id
_entity_poly.type
_entity_poly.pdbx_seq_one_letter_code
_entity_poly.pdbx_strand_id
1 'polypeptide(L)'
;MTNKTSRVQPAGPGAQMQIQIQRRGRLRIASLAAVFSVFALYLAWHASNDPDEQREASVTAVFAQDASQGGAAFASPGLVKRGEYLARAGDCIACHTSDRSRPFAGGLPIDTPFGTIYTPNITPDPDTGIGRWTDADFLRAMHEGIGKGGERLYPAFPYAEYTRVTEGDVLAIRAYLNTLVPVHYTPPRNDLKFPFNQRWLMLFWNLFNFTEGRFVPDPKASAQWNRGAYLVQGLAHCEECHTPRNFTQGLKTSERFAGATQAGWHAFNITSDKTSGIGNWSDADMVSYLSAGVVPGRAGAAGPMAEVVADSTQYLSTEDLRSVAIYMRSVPAISGGEVRRRDTWGQPANDVISLRGTKISGVNGAQLFVANCATCHHWTGQGIGASAPGAYPSLIHNSTVGAVTANNLAMVILHGVNRTTKTADVLMPSFAGELTDDQVAAITNYVTKQFGNPQSSVTVDQVAKLRVAQQ
;
A
#
# COMPACT_ATOMS: atom_id res chain seq x y z
N MET A 1 95.98 -20.03 -0.57
CA MET A 1 94.78 -20.45 0.16
C MET A 1 93.74 -19.34 -0.06
N THR A 2 92.82 -19.51 -1.07
CA THR A 2 91.87 -18.47 -1.52
C THR A 2 90.47 -18.95 -1.17
N ASN A 3 89.80 -18.23 -0.31
CA ASN A 3 88.49 -18.52 0.18
C ASN A 3 87.45 -17.77 -0.78
N LYS A 4 86.64 -18.56 -1.46
CA LYS A 4 85.58 -18.05 -2.31
C LYS A 4 84.27 -18.02 -1.52
N THR A 5 83.82 -16.83 -1.17
CA THR A 5 82.46 -16.58 -0.66
C THR A 5 81.51 -16.39 -1.84
N SER A 6 80.50 -17.26 -1.98
CA SER A 6 79.45 -17.14 -2.95
C SER A 6 78.34 -16.22 -2.39
N ARG A 7 78.06 -15.09 -3.09
CA ARG A 7 76.94 -14.21 -2.81
C ARG A 7 75.67 -14.79 -3.45
N VAL A 8 74.67 -15.01 -2.63
CA VAL A 8 73.30 -15.27 -3.07
C VAL A 8 72.66 -13.93 -3.37
N GLN A 9 72.18 -13.73 -4.61
CA GLN A 9 71.42 -12.57 -4.99
C GLN A 9 69.97 -12.68 -4.51
N PRO A 10 69.31 -11.64 -4.01
CA PRO A 10 67.93 -11.67 -3.62
C PRO A 10 67.00 -11.64 -4.89
N ALA A 11 65.94 -12.44 -4.87
CA ALA A 11 64.94 -12.51 -5.94
C ALA A 11 64.20 -11.15 -6.11
N GLY A 12 64.04 -10.73 -7.36
CA GLY A 12 63.46 -9.45 -7.74
C GLY A 12 61.94 -9.33 -7.40
N PRO A 13 61.40 -8.13 -7.38
CA PRO A 13 60.01 -7.83 -6.90
C PRO A 13 58.90 -8.48 -7.68
N GLY A 14 59.15 -9.07 -8.85
CA GLY A 14 58.11 -9.72 -9.69
C GLY A 14 57.62 -11.06 -9.16
N ALA A 15 58.47 -11.83 -8.45
CA ALA A 15 58.11 -13.16 -7.94
C ALA A 15 57.17 -13.07 -6.71
N GLN A 16 57.32 -12.03 -5.87
CA GLN A 16 56.46 -11.84 -4.71
C GLN A 16 55.03 -11.38 -5.10
N MET A 17 54.88 -10.62 -6.22
CA MET A 17 53.59 -10.16 -6.67
C MET A 17 52.74 -11.29 -7.30
N GLN A 18 53.37 -12.24 -8.01
CA GLN A 18 52.63 -13.41 -8.54
C GLN A 18 52.13 -14.37 -7.46
N ILE A 19 52.89 -14.55 -6.38
CA ILE A 19 52.46 -15.40 -5.24
C ILE A 19 51.31 -14.77 -4.46
N GLN A 20 51.26 -13.44 -4.34
CA GLN A 20 50.13 -12.75 -3.70
C GLN A 20 48.84 -12.78 -4.55
N ILE A 21 48.95 -12.70 -5.86
CA ILE A 21 47.78 -12.77 -6.78
C ILE A 21 47.16 -14.17 -6.76
N GLN A 22 48.01 -15.21 -6.75
CA GLN A 22 47.51 -16.61 -6.67
C GLN A 22 46.86 -16.93 -5.29
N ARG A 23 47.39 -16.38 -4.19
CA ARG A 23 46.79 -16.57 -2.87
C ARG A 23 45.44 -15.83 -2.74
N ARG A 24 45.31 -14.62 -3.28
CA ARG A 24 44.03 -13.87 -3.27
C ARG A 24 42.96 -14.49 -4.17
N GLY A 25 43.35 -15.09 -5.30
CA GLY A 25 42.43 -15.84 -6.18
C GLY A 25 41.90 -17.11 -5.51
N ARG A 26 42.75 -17.88 -4.87
CA ARG A 26 42.36 -19.12 -4.16
C ARG A 26 41.48 -18.86 -2.94
N LEU A 27 41.70 -17.76 -2.17
CA LEU A 27 40.79 -17.36 -1.08
C LEU A 27 39.40 -16.92 -1.57
N ARG A 28 39.35 -16.23 -2.70
CA ARG A 28 38.01 -15.79 -3.28
C ARG A 28 37.21 -16.97 -3.84
N ILE A 29 37.88 -17.95 -4.44
CA ILE A 29 37.22 -19.17 -4.94
C ILE A 29 36.78 -20.07 -3.77
N ALA A 30 37.58 -20.18 -2.71
CA ALA A 30 37.20 -20.92 -1.50
C ALA A 30 36.03 -20.27 -0.75
N SER A 31 35.96 -18.95 -0.72
CA SER A 31 34.81 -18.20 -0.12
C SER A 31 33.52 -18.36 -0.91
N LEU A 32 33.58 -18.35 -2.24
CA LEU A 32 32.41 -18.60 -3.09
C LEU A 32 31.93 -20.06 -2.98
N ALA A 33 32.84 -21.03 -2.95
CA ALA A 33 32.50 -22.44 -2.77
C ALA A 33 31.88 -22.70 -1.37
N ALA A 34 32.34 -22.03 -0.33
CA ALA A 34 31.75 -22.12 1.01
C ALA A 34 30.33 -21.54 1.07
N VAL A 35 30.07 -20.42 0.40
CA VAL A 35 28.74 -19.83 0.31
C VAL A 35 27.79 -20.75 -0.45
N PHE A 36 28.23 -21.35 -1.57
CA PHE A 36 27.41 -22.32 -2.32
C PHE A 36 27.16 -23.61 -1.52
N SER A 37 28.14 -24.08 -0.73
CA SER A 37 27.96 -25.27 0.09
C SER A 37 26.99 -25.03 1.27
N VAL A 38 27.04 -23.86 1.91
CA VAL A 38 26.10 -23.49 2.98
C VAL A 38 24.70 -23.32 2.40
N PHE A 39 24.58 -22.77 1.21
CA PHE A 39 23.29 -22.63 0.53
C PHE A 39 22.70 -23.98 0.10
N ALA A 40 23.52 -24.89 -0.40
CA ALA A 40 23.09 -26.25 -0.74
C ALA A 40 22.67 -27.06 0.50
N LEU A 41 23.39 -26.92 1.63
CA LEU A 41 23.02 -27.53 2.89
C LEU A 41 21.74 -26.91 3.49
N TYR A 42 21.54 -25.62 3.35
CA TYR A 42 20.31 -24.95 3.75
C TYR A 42 19.09 -25.44 2.94
N LEU A 43 19.26 -25.57 1.61
CA LEU A 43 18.20 -26.12 0.75
C LEU A 43 17.90 -27.59 1.05
N ALA A 44 18.93 -28.40 1.32
CA ALA A 44 18.76 -29.80 1.71
C ALA A 44 18.10 -29.95 3.08
N TRP A 45 18.42 -29.07 4.04
CA TRP A 45 17.80 -29.05 5.36
C TRP A 45 16.35 -28.65 5.32
N HIS A 46 15.98 -27.63 4.49
CA HIS A 46 14.59 -27.23 4.28
C HIS A 46 13.78 -28.30 3.57
N ALA A 47 14.35 -29.01 2.60
CA ALA A 47 13.67 -30.09 1.89
C ALA A 47 13.44 -31.34 2.76
N SER A 48 14.20 -31.52 3.86
CA SER A 48 14.09 -32.71 4.72
C SER A 48 13.34 -32.50 6.03
N ASN A 49 12.95 -31.27 6.35
CA ASN A 49 12.28 -30.93 7.63
C ASN A 49 10.93 -30.20 7.44
N ASP A 50 10.22 -30.49 6.36
CA ASP A 50 8.90 -29.93 6.15
C ASP A 50 7.84 -30.77 6.88
N PRO A 51 7.27 -30.26 8.01
CA PRO A 51 6.22 -30.98 8.74
C PRO A 51 4.86 -30.95 8.02
N ASP A 52 4.73 -30.24 6.89
CA ASP A 52 3.48 -30.03 6.20
C ASP A 52 3.12 -31.10 5.18
N GLU A 53 4.08 -31.97 4.75
CA GLU A 53 3.78 -33.08 3.83
C GLU A 53 2.74 -34.08 4.38
N GLN A 54 2.66 -34.25 5.70
CA GLN A 54 1.65 -35.13 6.32
C GLN A 54 0.30 -34.45 6.54
N ARG A 55 0.26 -33.11 6.54
CA ARG A 55 -0.99 -32.34 6.61
C ARG A 55 -1.64 -32.15 5.25
N GLU A 56 -0.89 -32.02 4.20
CA GLU A 56 -1.41 -31.93 2.83
C GLU A 56 -2.17 -33.19 2.41
N ALA A 57 -1.73 -34.36 2.84
CA ALA A 57 -2.42 -35.61 2.54
C ALA A 57 -3.84 -35.70 3.13
N SER A 58 -4.10 -35.09 4.27
CA SER A 58 -5.40 -35.10 4.91
C SER A 58 -6.38 -34.05 4.37
N VAL A 59 -5.86 -32.90 3.94
CA VAL A 59 -6.66 -31.83 3.32
C VAL A 59 -6.98 -32.19 1.87
N THR A 60 -6.03 -32.77 1.15
CA THR A 60 -6.22 -33.26 -0.24
C THR A 60 -7.25 -34.38 -0.31
N ALA A 61 -7.39 -35.22 0.72
CA ALA A 61 -8.37 -36.28 0.76
C ALA A 61 -9.84 -35.80 0.86
N VAL A 62 -10.08 -34.67 1.51
CA VAL A 62 -11.41 -34.03 1.59
C VAL A 62 -11.80 -33.39 0.26
N PHE A 63 -10.86 -32.85 -0.47
CA PHE A 63 -11.12 -32.23 -1.80
C PHE A 63 -11.07 -33.25 -2.96
N ALA A 64 -10.37 -34.38 -2.81
CA ALA A 64 -10.30 -35.41 -3.82
C ALA A 64 -11.62 -36.20 -4.00
N GLN A 65 -12.52 -36.20 -3.03
CA GLN A 65 -13.85 -36.81 -3.16
C GLN A 65 -14.81 -36.00 -4.05
N ASP A 66 -14.59 -34.67 -4.19
CA ASP A 66 -15.39 -33.80 -5.08
C ASP A 66 -14.81 -33.71 -6.52
N ALA A 67 -13.56 -34.06 -6.72
CA ALA A 67 -12.88 -33.97 -8.02
C ALA A 67 -13.09 -35.20 -8.93
N SER A 68 -13.75 -36.27 -8.47
CA SER A 68 -13.97 -37.48 -9.28
C SER A 68 -15.17 -37.41 -10.23
N GLN A 69 -15.90 -36.29 -10.27
CA GLN A 69 -16.93 -36.06 -11.30
C GLN A 69 -16.38 -35.02 -12.31
N GLY A 70 -15.80 -35.54 -13.38
CA GLY A 70 -15.27 -34.73 -14.48
C GLY A 70 -16.34 -33.88 -15.15
N GLY A 71 -16.30 -32.63 -14.88
CA GLY A 71 -17.05 -31.51 -15.47
C GLY A 71 -16.65 -30.27 -14.71
N ALA A 72 -16.47 -29.14 -15.37
CA ALA A 72 -16.20 -27.86 -14.72
C ALA A 72 -17.20 -27.71 -13.56
N ALA A 73 -16.74 -27.98 -12.33
CA ALA A 73 -17.55 -27.85 -11.14
C ALA A 73 -17.90 -26.38 -11.00
N PHE A 74 -19.13 -25.99 -11.34
CA PHE A 74 -19.64 -24.67 -11.05
C PHE A 74 -19.50 -24.47 -9.56
N ALA A 75 -18.66 -23.51 -9.16
CA ALA A 75 -18.46 -23.17 -7.76
C ALA A 75 -19.82 -22.92 -7.11
N SER A 76 -20.04 -23.47 -5.91
CA SER A 76 -21.32 -23.28 -5.22
C SER A 76 -21.63 -21.79 -5.06
N PRO A 77 -22.89 -21.36 -5.14
CA PRO A 77 -23.26 -19.95 -4.96
C PRO A 77 -22.72 -19.34 -3.66
N GLY A 78 -22.60 -20.14 -2.62
CA GLY A 78 -22.00 -19.72 -1.35
C GLY A 78 -20.51 -19.42 -1.46
N LEU A 79 -19.76 -20.22 -2.22
CA LEU A 79 -18.34 -20.01 -2.46
C LEU A 79 -18.09 -18.75 -3.29
N VAL A 80 -18.87 -18.54 -4.36
CA VAL A 80 -18.79 -17.33 -5.20
C VAL A 80 -19.09 -16.07 -4.38
N LYS A 81 -20.15 -16.08 -3.56
CA LYS A 81 -20.49 -14.94 -2.69
C LYS A 81 -19.40 -14.65 -1.66
N ARG A 82 -18.80 -15.71 -1.08
CA ARG A 82 -17.63 -15.56 -0.20
C ARG A 82 -16.46 -14.94 -0.97
N GLY A 83 -16.19 -15.42 -2.17
CA GLY A 83 -15.11 -14.90 -3.04
C GLY A 83 -15.31 -13.45 -3.41
N GLU A 84 -16.52 -13.02 -3.75
CA GLU A 84 -16.83 -11.61 -3.98
C GLU A 84 -16.53 -10.76 -2.76
N TYR A 85 -16.98 -11.17 -1.58
CA TYR A 85 -16.70 -10.46 -0.34
C TYR A 85 -15.20 -10.33 -0.06
N LEU A 86 -14.44 -11.39 -0.27
CA LEU A 86 -12.99 -11.41 -0.06
C LEU A 86 -12.23 -10.60 -1.12
N ALA A 87 -12.66 -10.65 -2.38
CA ALA A 87 -12.11 -9.81 -3.45
C ALA A 87 -12.35 -8.31 -3.19
N ARG A 88 -13.51 -7.97 -2.59
CA ARG A 88 -13.77 -6.61 -2.08
C ARG A 88 -12.83 -6.26 -0.93
N ALA A 89 -12.67 -7.16 0.06
CA ALA A 89 -11.77 -6.96 1.18
C ALA A 89 -10.31 -6.76 0.74
N GLY A 90 -9.91 -7.45 -0.34
CA GLY A 90 -8.58 -7.35 -0.95
C GLY A 90 -8.43 -6.21 -1.94
N ASP A 91 -9.46 -5.41 -2.16
CA ASP A 91 -9.48 -4.25 -3.09
C ASP A 91 -8.95 -4.57 -4.50
N CYS A 92 -9.23 -5.78 -4.99
CA CYS A 92 -8.68 -6.24 -6.27
C CYS A 92 -9.07 -5.33 -7.44
N ILE A 93 -10.30 -4.75 -7.39
CA ILE A 93 -10.84 -3.91 -8.45
C ILE A 93 -10.08 -2.59 -8.60
N ALA A 94 -9.59 -1.98 -7.51
CA ALA A 94 -8.90 -0.71 -7.57
C ALA A 94 -7.61 -0.79 -8.41
N CYS A 95 -6.80 -1.83 -8.19
CA CYS A 95 -5.58 -2.04 -8.98
C CYS A 95 -5.86 -2.62 -10.37
N HIS A 96 -6.82 -3.53 -10.50
CA HIS A 96 -7.05 -4.25 -11.76
C HIS A 96 -8.10 -3.61 -12.68
N THR A 97 -8.38 -2.30 -12.52
CA THR A 97 -9.34 -1.55 -13.35
C THR A 97 -8.80 -0.18 -13.72
N SER A 98 -8.21 -0.05 -14.88
CA SER A 98 -7.82 1.27 -15.41
C SER A 98 -8.98 1.99 -16.10
N ASP A 99 -9.99 1.25 -16.51
CA ASP A 99 -11.19 1.74 -17.20
C ASP A 99 -12.42 1.10 -16.54
N ARG A 100 -13.27 1.92 -15.92
CA ARG A 100 -14.48 1.44 -15.22
C ARG A 100 -15.48 0.75 -16.12
N SER A 101 -15.40 0.94 -17.45
CA SER A 101 -16.21 0.18 -18.43
C SER A 101 -15.70 -1.27 -18.62
N ARG A 102 -14.48 -1.57 -18.19
CA ARG A 102 -13.81 -2.87 -18.30
C ARG A 102 -13.21 -3.29 -16.94
N PRO A 103 -14.04 -3.52 -15.92
CA PRO A 103 -13.57 -3.85 -14.59
C PRO A 103 -12.75 -5.14 -14.61
N PHE A 104 -11.70 -5.19 -13.80
CA PHE A 104 -10.74 -6.27 -13.67
C PHE A 104 -9.90 -6.58 -14.92
N ALA A 105 -10.00 -5.77 -16.00
CA ALA A 105 -9.19 -5.98 -17.20
C ALA A 105 -7.73 -5.47 -17.06
N GLY A 106 -7.37 -4.86 -15.95
CA GLY A 106 -6.01 -4.35 -15.69
C GLY A 106 -5.68 -3.08 -16.44
N GLY A 107 -4.38 -2.86 -16.66
CA GLY A 107 -3.85 -1.71 -17.41
C GLY A 107 -3.61 -0.47 -16.57
N LEU A 108 -3.85 -0.50 -15.25
CA LEU A 108 -3.55 0.61 -14.37
C LEU A 108 -2.03 0.78 -14.25
N PRO A 109 -1.47 1.97 -14.53
CA PRO A 109 -0.06 2.25 -14.30
C PRO A 109 0.21 2.41 -12.80
N ILE A 110 1.23 1.73 -12.31
CA ILE A 110 1.78 1.88 -10.96
C ILE A 110 3.21 2.40 -11.12
N ASP A 111 3.41 3.67 -10.81
CA ASP A 111 4.73 4.27 -10.89
C ASP A 111 5.58 3.86 -9.70
N THR A 112 6.81 3.48 -9.98
CA THR A 112 7.82 3.09 -9.00
C THR A 112 9.11 3.88 -9.23
N PRO A 113 10.04 3.94 -8.28
CA PRO A 113 11.36 4.51 -8.52
C PRO A 113 12.14 3.85 -9.66
N PHE A 114 11.69 2.69 -10.13
CA PHE A 114 12.36 1.87 -11.13
C PHE A 114 11.72 1.94 -12.52
N GLY A 115 10.59 2.62 -12.65
CA GLY A 115 9.74 2.71 -13.83
C GLY A 115 8.31 2.29 -13.53
N THR A 116 7.49 2.15 -14.57
CA THR A 116 6.05 1.88 -14.45
C THR A 116 5.73 0.39 -14.58
N ILE A 117 4.93 -0.12 -13.66
CA ILE A 117 4.34 -1.47 -13.70
C ILE A 117 2.87 -1.31 -14.10
N TYR A 118 2.43 -2.13 -15.06
CA TYR A 118 1.01 -2.17 -15.45
C TYR A 118 0.34 -3.41 -14.86
N THR A 119 -0.83 -3.22 -14.27
CA THR A 119 -1.59 -4.31 -13.66
C THR A 119 -2.13 -5.26 -14.72
N PRO A 120 -2.10 -6.59 -14.48
CA PRO A 120 -2.59 -7.57 -15.46
C PRO A 120 -4.11 -7.64 -15.50
N ASN A 121 -4.64 -8.18 -16.61
CA ASN A 121 -6.02 -8.59 -16.74
C ASN A 121 -6.26 -9.85 -15.87
N ILE A 122 -7.19 -9.77 -14.93
CA ILE A 122 -7.61 -10.88 -14.07
C ILE A 122 -9.05 -11.34 -14.33
N THR A 123 -9.64 -10.93 -15.46
CA THR A 123 -10.91 -11.50 -15.92
C THR A 123 -10.70 -12.94 -16.41
N PRO A 124 -11.76 -13.77 -16.50
CA PRO A 124 -11.65 -15.15 -16.99
C PRO A 124 -11.49 -15.26 -18.52
N ASP A 125 -10.93 -14.22 -19.16
CA ASP A 125 -10.54 -14.31 -20.57
C ASP A 125 -9.39 -15.35 -20.73
N PRO A 126 -9.55 -16.34 -21.64
CA PRO A 126 -8.58 -17.43 -21.75
C PRO A 126 -7.23 -17.01 -22.34
N ASP A 127 -7.18 -15.93 -23.12
CA ASP A 127 -5.98 -15.54 -23.86
C ASP A 127 -5.22 -14.40 -23.19
N THR A 128 -5.92 -13.44 -22.62
CA THR A 128 -5.32 -12.23 -22.04
C THR A 128 -5.50 -12.11 -20.53
N GLY A 129 -6.38 -12.94 -19.94
CA GLY A 129 -6.68 -12.97 -18.53
C GLY A 129 -6.22 -14.25 -17.81
N ILE A 130 -6.94 -14.61 -16.76
CA ILE A 130 -6.64 -15.80 -15.94
C ILE A 130 -7.53 -17.01 -16.27
N GLY A 131 -8.29 -16.99 -17.35
CA GLY A 131 -9.26 -18.06 -17.70
C GLY A 131 -8.64 -19.45 -17.88
N ARG A 132 -7.37 -19.54 -18.27
CA ARG A 132 -6.63 -20.82 -18.38
C ARG A 132 -5.77 -21.15 -17.17
N TRP A 133 -5.86 -20.39 -16.08
CA TRP A 133 -5.12 -20.70 -14.87
C TRP A 133 -5.78 -21.87 -14.14
N THR A 134 -4.97 -22.74 -13.56
CA THR A 134 -5.44 -23.77 -12.63
C THR A 134 -5.58 -23.16 -11.22
N ASP A 135 -6.21 -23.88 -10.30
CA ASP A 135 -6.26 -23.51 -8.88
C ASP A 135 -4.84 -23.37 -8.31
N ALA A 136 -3.96 -24.31 -8.64
CA ALA A 136 -2.57 -24.30 -8.22
C ALA A 136 -1.80 -23.07 -8.78
N ASP A 137 -2.04 -22.66 -10.03
CA ASP A 137 -1.40 -21.46 -10.59
C ASP A 137 -1.84 -20.21 -9.82
N PHE A 138 -3.13 -20.10 -9.47
CA PHE A 138 -3.66 -18.96 -8.77
C PHE A 138 -3.19 -18.91 -7.30
N LEU A 139 -3.20 -20.06 -6.61
CA LEU A 139 -2.62 -20.19 -5.27
C LEU A 139 -1.15 -19.78 -5.25
N ARG A 140 -0.35 -20.29 -6.18
CA ARG A 140 1.07 -19.97 -6.28
C ARG A 140 1.32 -18.49 -6.54
N ALA A 141 0.50 -17.85 -7.36
CA ALA A 141 0.59 -16.40 -7.57
C ALA A 141 0.30 -15.61 -6.29
N MET A 142 -0.77 -15.95 -5.60
CA MET A 142 -1.19 -15.26 -4.37
C MET A 142 -0.24 -15.51 -3.19
N HIS A 143 0.28 -16.73 -3.05
CA HIS A 143 1.05 -17.13 -1.88
C HIS A 143 2.56 -17.00 -2.05
N GLU A 144 3.08 -17.17 -3.28
CA GLU A 144 4.52 -17.22 -3.54
C GLU A 144 5.00 -16.12 -4.48
N GLY A 145 4.08 -15.35 -5.08
CA GLY A 145 4.43 -14.36 -6.09
C GLY A 145 4.99 -14.98 -7.38
N ILE A 146 4.50 -16.16 -7.77
CA ILE A 146 4.95 -16.87 -8.99
C ILE A 146 3.77 -17.00 -9.95
N GLY A 147 3.89 -16.40 -11.13
CA GLY A 147 2.87 -16.47 -12.17
C GLY A 147 2.79 -17.85 -12.84
N LYS A 148 1.76 -18.04 -13.69
CA LYS A 148 1.49 -19.31 -14.38
C LYS A 148 2.66 -19.85 -15.17
N GLY A 149 3.43 -18.97 -15.84
CA GLY A 149 4.62 -19.34 -16.60
C GLY A 149 5.86 -19.61 -15.76
N GLY A 150 5.77 -19.56 -14.43
CA GLY A 150 6.90 -19.68 -13.51
C GLY A 150 7.68 -18.37 -13.32
N GLU A 151 7.21 -17.27 -13.91
CA GLU A 151 7.81 -15.96 -13.75
C GLU A 151 7.54 -15.40 -12.36
N ARG A 152 8.56 -14.78 -11.74
CA ARG A 152 8.39 -14.08 -10.48
C ARG A 152 7.64 -12.78 -10.68
N LEU A 153 6.65 -12.54 -9.85
CA LEU A 153 5.85 -11.32 -9.86
C LEU A 153 6.62 -10.20 -9.12
N TYR A 154 6.36 -8.96 -9.53
CA TYR A 154 6.89 -7.81 -8.81
C TYR A 154 6.06 -7.56 -7.55
N PRO A 155 6.69 -7.12 -6.43
CA PRO A 155 5.99 -6.90 -5.15
C PRO A 155 5.08 -5.67 -5.12
N ALA A 156 4.79 -5.04 -6.26
CA ALA A 156 3.63 -4.19 -6.44
C ALA A 156 2.32 -4.99 -6.36
N PHE A 157 2.37 -6.29 -6.63
CA PHE A 157 1.36 -7.25 -6.24
C PHE A 157 1.70 -7.74 -4.82
N PRO A 158 0.87 -7.48 -3.79
CA PRO A 158 1.23 -7.66 -2.39
C PRO A 158 1.18 -9.14 -1.95
N TYR A 159 1.88 -10.02 -2.65
CA TYR A 159 1.95 -11.44 -2.29
C TYR A 159 2.63 -11.67 -0.93
N ALA A 160 3.42 -10.71 -0.45
CA ALA A 160 4.03 -10.77 0.88
C ALA A 160 2.97 -10.73 2.00
N GLU A 161 1.84 -10.10 1.76
CA GLU A 161 0.67 -10.07 2.63
C GLU A 161 -0.31 -11.20 2.27
N TYR A 162 -0.56 -11.42 0.98
CA TYR A 162 -1.52 -12.45 0.52
C TYR A 162 -1.08 -13.87 0.85
N THR A 163 0.21 -14.11 1.07
CA THR A 163 0.69 -15.42 1.58
C THR A 163 0.01 -15.83 2.89
N ARG A 164 -0.52 -14.85 3.67
CA ARG A 164 -1.24 -15.10 4.92
C ARG A 164 -2.70 -15.54 4.72
N VAL A 165 -3.23 -15.37 3.52
CA VAL A 165 -4.62 -15.73 3.22
C VAL A 165 -4.75 -17.25 3.14
N THR A 166 -5.81 -17.81 3.71
CA THR A 166 -6.04 -19.26 3.66
C THR A 166 -6.28 -19.73 2.22
N GLU A 167 -5.91 -20.96 1.89
CA GLU A 167 -6.14 -21.52 0.54
C GLU A 167 -7.62 -21.50 0.17
N GLY A 168 -8.50 -21.86 1.10
CA GLY A 168 -9.94 -21.82 0.87
C GLY A 168 -10.46 -20.42 0.51
N ASP A 169 -9.89 -19.37 1.09
CA ASP A 169 -10.27 -18.00 0.76
C ASP A 169 -9.70 -17.54 -0.58
N VAL A 170 -8.47 -17.94 -0.92
CA VAL A 170 -7.88 -17.69 -2.24
C VAL A 170 -8.70 -18.38 -3.33
N LEU A 171 -9.09 -19.63 -3.12
CA LEU A 171 -9.93 -20.38 -4.07
C LEU A 171 -11.35 -19.81 -4.18
N ALA A 172 -11.91 -19.26 -3.09
CA ALA A 172 -13.17 -18.53 -3.14
C ALA A 172 -13.05 -17.26 -4.00
N ILE A 173 -11.98 -16.47 -3.83
CA ILE A 173 -11.71 -15.31 -4.67
C ILE A 173 -11.63 -15.72 -6.15
N ARG A 174 -10.88 -16.78 -6.46
CA ARG A 174 -10.78 -17.30 -7.82
C ARG A 174 -12.12 -17.74 -8.38
N ALA A 175 -12.94 -18.42 -7.56
CA ALA A 175 -14.29 -18.83 -7.97
C ALA A 175 -15.16 -17.62 -8.35
N TYR A 176 -15.08 -16.52 -7.60
CA TYR A 176 -15.74 -15.26 -7.96
C TYR A 176 -15.18 -14.66 -9.26
N LEU A 177 -13.85 -14.52 -9.39
CA LEU A 177 -13.24 -13.95 -10.60
C LEU A 177 -13.62 -14.75 -11.86
N ASN A 178 -13.80 -16.05 -11.76
CA ASN A 178 -14.27 -16.89 -12.87
C ASN A 178 -15.73 -16.64 -13.28
N THR A 179 -16.54 -15.93 -12.47
CA THR A 179 -17.91 -15.53 -12.83
C THR A 179 -17.98 -14.18 -13.53
N LEU A 180 -16.88 -13.44 -13.57
CA LEU A 180 -16.84 -12.14 -14.23
C LEU A 180 -16.99 -12.28 -15.75
N VAL A 181 -17.41 -11.19 -16.40
CA VAL A 181 -17.47 -11.13 -17.86
C VAL A 181 -16.02 -11.17 -18.39
N PRO A 182 -15.69 -12.13 -19.27
CA PRO A 182 -14.38 -12.15 -19.90
C PRO A 182 -14.14 -10.89 -20.74
N VAL A 183 -13.02 -10.23 -20.53
CA VAL A 183 -12.62 -9.04 -21.30
C VAL A 183 -11.33 -9.36 -22.06
N HIS A 184 -11.41 -9.41 -23.38
CA HIS A 184 -10.23 -9.60 -24.22
C HIS A 184 -9.45 -8.28 -24.32
N TYR A 185 -8.48 -8.10 -23.41
CA TYR A 185 -7.64 -6.91 -23.34
C TYR A 185 -6.25 -7.28 -22.86
N THR A 186 -5.23 -6.88 -23.62
CA THR A 186 -3.82 -7.04 -23.26
C THR A 186 -3.31 -5.72 -22.67
N PRO A 187 -3.06 -5.66 -21.35
CA PRO A 187 -2.45 -4.48 -20.72
C PRO A 187 -1.09 -4.15 -21.33
N PRO A 188 -0.64 -2.89 -21.23
CA PRO A 188 0.71 -2.50 -21.63
C PRO A 188 1.77 -3.34 -20.91
N ARG A 189 2.93 -3.50 -21.56
CA ARG A 189 4.08 -4.12 -20.89
C ARG A 189 4.69 -3.19 -19.87
N ASN A 190 5.21 -3.76 -18.78
CA ASN A 190 5.93 -2.99 -17.78
C ASN A 190 7.11 -2.23 -18.41
N ASP A 191 7.24 -0.97 -18.08
CA ASP A 191 8.34 -0.09 -18.51
C ASP A 191 9.30 0.12 -17.34
N LEU A 192 10.08 -0.90 -17.04
CA LEU A 192 11.08 -0.88 -15.97
C LEU A 192 12.48 -0.74 -16.56
N LYS A 193 13.29 0.13 -15.95
CA LYS A 193 14.68 0.34 -16.35
C LYS A 193 15.55 -0.86 -15.99
N PHE A 194 16.57 -1.15 -16.84
CA PHE A 194 17.59 -2.15 -16.49
C PHE A 194 18.33 -1.70 -15.21
N PRO A 195 18.62 -2.61 -14.25
CA PRO A 195 18.40 -4.06 -14.27
C PRO A 195 17.03 -4.50 -13.70
N PHE A 196 16.15 -3.59 -13.29
CA PHE A 196 14.90 -3.89 -12.57
C PHE A 196 13.83 -4.57 -13.44
N ASN A 197 13.99 -4.56 -14.76
CA ASN A 197 13.18 -5.34 -15.68
C ASN A 197 13.54 -6.84 -15.69
N GLN A 198 14.55 -7.27 -14.93
CA GLN A 198 14.97 -8.65 -14.81
C GLN A 198 14.27 -9.36 -13.66
N ARG A 199 13.23 -10.16 -13.93
CA ARG A 199 12.37 -10.80 -12.91
C ARG A 199 13.14 -11.75 -11.98
N TRP A 200 14.27 -12.33 -12.39
CA TRP A 200 15.09 -13.17 -11.52
C TRP A 200 15.67 -12.42 -10.32
N LEU A 201 15.77 -11.08 -10.36
CA LEU A 201 16.18 -10.27 -9.21
C LEU A 201 15.20 -10.38 -8.04
N MET A 202 13.95 -10.77 -8.30
CA MET A 202 12.96 -10.99 -7.23
C MET A 202 13.30 -12.18 -6.34
N LEU A 203 14.19 -13.10 -6.77
CA LEU A 203 14.78 -14.12 -5.87
C LEU A 203 15.50 -13.47 -4.69
N PHE A 204 16.33 -12.47 -4.98
CA PHE A 204 17.08 -11.77 -3.93
C PHE A 204 16.19 -10.86 -3.11
N TRP A 205 15.22 -10.20 -3.75
CA TRP A 205 14.24 -9.38 -3.02
C TRP A 205 13.45 -10.25 -2.04
N ASN A 206 12.97 -11.41 -2.45
CA ASN A 206 12.23 -12.34 -1.62
C ASN A 206 13.07 -12.83 -0.44
N LEU A 207 14.36 -13.13 -0.66
CA LEU A 207 15.25 -13.59 0.41
C LEU A 207 15.31 -12.62 1.61
N PHE A 208 15.15 -11.32 1.39
CA PHE A 208 15.26 -10.30 2.43
C PHE A 208 13.92 -9.73 2.90
N ASN A 209 12.88 -9.80 2.06
CA ASN A 209 11.63 -9.08 2.30
C ASN A 209 10.38 -9.98 2.29
N PHE A 210 10.51 -11.27 2.02
CA PHE A 210 9.38 -12.17 1.94
C PHE A 210 9.58 -13.39 2.83
N THR A 211 8.55 -13.72 3.60
CA THR A 211 8.46 -14.97 4.36
C THR A 211 7.11 -15.58 4.05
N GLU A 212 7.13 -16.72 3.40
CA GLU A 212 5.92 -17.49 3.11
C GLU A 212 5.31 -18.02 4.42
N GLY A 213 3.98 -18.02 4.50
CA GLY A 213 3.28 -18.60 5.65
C GLY A 213 1.85 -18.12 5.76
N ARG A 214 0.95 -19.05 6.05
CA ARG A 214 -0.48 -18.78 6.27
C ARG A 214 -0.69 -18.12 7.63
N PHE A 215 -1.75 -17.34 7.76
CA PHE A 215 -2.12 -16.77 9.04
C PHE A 215 -2.44 -17.86 10.06
N VAL A 216 -1.78 -17.81 11.21
CA VAL A 216 -2.03 -18.70 12.33
C VAL A 216 -2.72 -17.90 13.43
N PRO A 217 -3.97 -18.25 13.81
CA PRO A 217 -4.66 -17.59 14.90
C PRO A 217 -3.90 -17.69 16.23
N ASP A 218 -3.82 -16.58 16.96
CA ASP A 218 -3.32 -16.60 18.33
C ASP A 218 -4.40 -17.22 19.27
N PRO A 219 -4.11 -18.37 19.90
CA PRO A 219 -5.07 -19.04 20.78
C PRO A 219 -5.36 -18.25 22.08
N LYS A 220 -4.54 -17.22 22.40
CA LYS A 220 -4.73 -16.36 23.57
C LYS A 220 -5.57 -15.12 23.25
N ALA A 221 -5.74 -14.80 21.97
CA ALA A 221 -6.52 -13.67 21.54
C ALA A 221 -7.98 -14.04 21.28
N SER A 222 -8.87 -13.05 21.28
CA SER A 222 -10.28 -13.29 20.93
C SER A 222 -10.45 -13.65 19.44
N ALA A 223 -11.56 -14.31 19.11
CA ALA A 223 -11.90 -14.59 17.71
C ALA A 223 -12.00 -13.32 16.87
N GLN A 224 -12.53 -12.22 17.44
CA GLN A 224 -12.61 -10.93 16.76
C GLN A 224 -11.23 -10.34 16.52
N TRP A 225 -10.32 -10.41 17.49
CA TRP A 225 -8.94 -9.96 17.30
C TRP A 225 -8.25 -10.76 16.17
N ASN A 226 -8.36 -12.08 16.20
CA ASN A 226 -7.79 -12.95 15.16
C ASN A 226 -8.39 -12.65 13.78
N ARG A 227 -9.70 -12.38 13.70
CA ARG A 227 -10.35 -11.98 12.44
C ARG A 227 -9.82 -10.65 11.95
N GLY A 228 -9.67 -9.66 12.82
CA GLY A 228 -9.07 -8.36 12.48
C GLY A 228 -7.63 -8.49 12.01
N ALA A 229 -6.82 -9.27 12.73
CA ALA A 229 -5.43 -9.55 12.36
C ALA A 229 -5.33 -10.20 10.97
N TYR A 230 -6.17 -11.21 10.69
CA TYR A 230 -6.25 -11.89 9.40
C TYR A 230 -6.56 -10.93 8.25
N LEU A 231 -7.56 -10.05 8.44
CA LEU A 231 -7.94 -9.07 7.42
C LEU A 231 -6.83 -8.05 7.18
N VAL A 232 -6.30 -7.45 8.25
CA VAL A 232 -5.32 -6.36 8.16
C VAL A 232 -3.97 -6.83 7.61
N GLN A 233 -3.50 -8.01 8.06
CA GLN A 233 -2.19 -8.55 7.66
C GLN A 233 -2.21 -9.34 6.34
N GLY A 234 -3.40 -9.71 5.87
CA GLY A 234 -3.60 -10.47 4.64
C GLY A 234 -4.30 -9.64 3.58
N LEU A 235 -5.62 -9.84 3.44
CA LEU A 235 -6.37 -9.30 2.31
C LEU A 235 -6.35 -7.78 2.19
N ALA A 236 -6.57 -7.06 3.30
CA ALA A 236 -6.64 -5.60 3.26
C ALA A 236 -5.27 -4.92 3.15
N HIS A 237 -4.17 -5.67 3.24
CA HIS A 237 -2.77 -5.23 3.04
C HIS A 237 -2.48 -3.78 3.47
N CYS A 238 -3.03 -3.35 4.62
CA CYS A 238 -2.94 -1.98 5.12
C CYS A 238 -1.50 -1.50 5.28
N GLU A 239 -0.56 -2.43 5.51
CA GLU A 239 0.86 -2.18 5.67
C GLU A 239 1.50 -1.60 4.41
N GLU A 240 1.00 -1.97 3.23
CA GLU A 240 1.55 -1.53 1.95
C GLU A 240 1.60 0.00 1.82
N CYS A 241 0.59 0.69 2.33
CA CYS A 241 0.52 2.16 2.34
C CYS A 241 0.98 2.77 3.66
N HIS A 242 0.69 2.10 4.80
CA HIS A 242 0.89 2.69 6.13
C HIS A 242 2.22 2.32 6.81
N THR A 243 3.12 1.59 6.13
CA THR A 243 4.45 1.23 6.65
C THR A 243 5.54 1.81 5.74
N PRO A 244 6.58 2.46 6.28
CA PRO A 244 7.68 2.96 5.48
C PRO A 244 8.43 1.82 4.77
N ARG A 245 9.06 2.15 3.64
CA ARG A 245 9.88 1.22 2.89
C ARG A 245 11.34 1.26 3.36
N ASN A 246 11.99 0.11 3.32
CA ASN A 246 13.43 0.01 3.51
C ASN A 246 14.18 0.34 2.19
N PHE A 247 15.51 0.25 2.18
CA PHE A 247 16.33 0.58 1.01
C PHE A 247 16.12 -0.38 -0.19
N THR A 248 15.58 -1.59 0.05
CA THR A 248 15.21 -2.55 -1.00
C THR A 248 13.75 -2.40 -1.44
N GLN A 249 13.05 -1.38 -0.96
CA GLN A 249 11.62 -1.12 -1.19
C GLN A 249 10.68 -2.19 -0.57
N GLY A 250 11.19 -3.05 0.31
CA GLY A 250 10.37 -3.88 1.18
C GLY A 250 9.84 -3.09 2.38
N LEU A 251 8.88 -3.65 3.12
CA LEU A 251 8.32 -3.00 4.30
C LEU A 251 9.35 -2.93 5.45
N LYS A 252 9.42 -1.79 6.11
CA LYS A 252 10.24 -1.60 7.31
C LYS A 252 9.46 -2.09 8.54
N THR A 253 9.53 -3.37 8.81
CA THR A 253 8.71 -4.04 9.84
C THR A 253 8.87 -3.47 11.25
N SER A 254 10.02 -2.83 11.56
CA SER A 254 10.23 -2.11 12.82
C SER A 254 9.40 -0.84 12.98
N GLU A 255 8.86 -0.31 11.87
CA GLU A 255 8.00 0.88 11.82
C GLU A 255 6.62 0.57 11.23
N ARG A 256 6.16 -0.64 11.48
CA ARG A 256 4.88 -1.15 10.98
C ARG A 256 3.73 -0.22 11.35
N PHE A 257 2.95 0.21 10.35
CA PHE A 257 1.83 1.14 10.49
C PHE A 257 2.19 2.56 10.95
N ALA A 258 3.47 2.93 10.98
CA ALA A 258 3.91 4.26 11.44
C ALA A 258 3.65 5.39 10.42
N GLY A 259 3.08 5.07 9.27
CA GLY A 259 2.82 6.00 8.17
C GLY A 259 3.93 6.02 7.14
N ALA A 260 3.58 6.33 5.88
CA ALA A 260 4.53 6.46 4.78
C ALA A 260 4.01 7.43 3.71
N THR A 261 4.90 7.87 2.82
CA THR A 261 4.51 8.73 1.69
C THR A 261 4.71 7.98 0.39
N GLN A 262 3.66 7.92 -0.43
CA GLN A 262 3.66 7.28 -1.74
C GLN A 262 2.91 8.16 -2.74
N ALA A 263 3.44 8.32 -3.95
CA ALA A 263 2.82 9.09 -5.03
C ALA A 263 2.31 10.49 -4.59
N GLY A 264 3.05 11.19 -3.73
CA GLY A 264 2.66 12.50 -3.19
C GLY A 264 1.70 12.49 -2.00
N TRP A 265 1.00 11.37 -1.74
CA TRP A 265 0.11 11.19 -0.60
C TRP A 265 0.86 10.66 0.62
N HIS A 266 0.56 11.21 1.78
CA HIS A 266 1.06 10.72 3.06
C HIS A 266 -0.02 9.86 3.76
N ALA A 267 0.17 8.53 3.74
CA ALA A 267 -0.61 7.62 4.55
C ALA A 267 -0.22 7.81 6.02
N PHE A 268 -1.17 8.22 6.85
CA PHE A 268 -0.90 8.56 8.25
C PHE A 268 -0.52 7.35 9.10
N ASN A 269 0.17 7.61 10.20
CA ASN A 269 0.36 6.66 11.29
C ASN A 269 -1.00 6.15 11.79
N ILE A 270 -1.18 4.82 11.76
CA ILE A 270 -2.38 4.13 12.23
C ILE A 270 -2.08 3.18 13.40
N THR A 271 -0.92 3.34 14.06
CA THR A 271 -0.63 2.63 15.32
C THR A 271 -1.51 3.12 16.46
N SER A 272 -1.45 2.43 17.60
CA SER A 272 -2.17 2.84 18.81
C SER A 272 -1.58 4.06 19.52
N ASP A 273 -0.63 4.78 18.92
CA ASP A 273 -0.13 6.04 19.47
C ASP A 273 -1.26 7.06 19.56
N LYS A 274 -1.37 7.72 20.74
CA LYS A 274 -2.49 8.62 21.02
C LYS A 274 -2.37 9.99 20.38
N THR A 275 -1.20 10.37 19.94
CA THR A 275 -0.91 11.69 19.34
C THR A 275 -0.75 11.59 17.83
N SER A 276 0.16 10.75 17.39
CA SER A 276 0.49 10.57 15.97
C SER A 276 -0.42 9.57 15.27
N GLY A 277 -0.93 8.58 16.02
CA GLY A 277 -1.70 7.46 15.47
C GLY A 277 -3.22 7.62 15.67
N ILE A 278 -3.88 6.46 15.78
CA ILE A 278 -5.33 6.34 15.97
C ILE A 278 -5.71 5.93 17.41
N GLY A 279 -4.76 5.96 18.36
CA GLY A 279 -5.00 5.51 19.73
C GLY A 279 -6.06 6.29 20.51
N ASN A 280 -6.46 7.46 20.02
CA ASN A 280 -7.57 8.28 20.55
C ASN A 280 -8.88 8.14 19.75
N TRP A 281 -8.92 7.28 18.74
CA TRP A 281 -10.15 7.01 18.00
C TRP A 281 -10.98 5.97 18.73
N SER A 282 -12.28 6.13 18.76
CA SER A 282 -13.20 5.09 19.23
C SER A 282 -13.33 3.98 18.16
N ASP A 283 -13.85 2.81 18.53
CA ASP A 283 -14.18 1.78 17.55
C ASP A 283 -15.24 2.28 16.57
N ALA A 284 -16.18 3.09 17.04
CA ALA A 284 -17.19 3.74 16.21
C ALA A 284 -16.57 4.71 15.19
N ASP A 285 -15.55 5.49 15.58
CA ASP A 285 -14.80 6.35 14.64
C ASP A 285 -14.13 5.53 13.55
N MET A 286 -13.46 4.44 13.92
CA MET A 286 -12.79 3.56 12.94
C MET A 286 -13.79 2.89 12.00
N VAL A 287 -14.89 2.37 12.52
CA VAL A 287 -15.97 1.78 11.72
C VAL A 287 -16.58 2.83 10.78
N SER A 288 -16.86 4.04 11.26
CA SER A 288 -17.39 5.15 10.46
C SER A 288 -16.40 5.53 9.35
N TYR A 289 -15.13 5.67 9.67
CA TYR A 289 -14.11 6.03 8.69
C TYR A 289 -13.95 4.98 7.59
N LEU A 290 -13.89 3.69 7.95
CA LEU A 290 -13.73 2.60 6.99
C LEU A 290 -15.00 2.33 6.17
N SER A 291 -16.21 2.57 6.72
CA SER A 291 -17.46 2.30 6.01
C SER A 291 -17.96 3.49 5.18
N ALA A 292 -17.76 4.72 5.66
CA ALA A 292 -18.28 5.93 5.04
C ALA A 292 -17.20 6.93 4.58
N GLY A 293 -15.94 6.69 4.96
CA GLY A 293 -14.81 7.56 4.65
C GLY A 293 -14.83 8.87 5.44
N VAL A 294 -15.60 8.96 6.51
CA VAL A 294 -15.70 10.20 7.29
C VAL A 294 -15.89 9.92 8.77
N VAL A 295 -15.21 10.71 9.58
CA VAL A 295 -15.51 10.89 11.01
C VAL A 295 -15.82 12.38 11.20
N PRO A 296 -17.08 12.74 11.45
CA PRO A 296 -17.49 14.14 11.58
C PRO A 296 -16.62 14.90 12.57
N GLY A 297 -16.15 16.10 12.18
CA GLY A 297 -15.29 16.93 13.03
C GLY A 297 -13.87 16.37 13.28
N ARG A 298 -13.41 15.35 12.53
CA ARG A 298 -12.11 14.72 12.73
C ARG A 298 -11.36 14.38 11.46
N ALA A 299 -11.97 13.63 10.53
CA ALA A 299 -11.26 13.12 9.36
C ALA A 299 -12.19 12.85 8.18
N GLY A 300 -11.64 13.00 6.97
CA GLY A 300 -12.26 12.58 5.72
C GLY A 300 -11.24 11.86 4.85
N ALA A 301 -11.62 10.73 4.24
CA ALA A 301 -10.80 10.00 3.30
C ALA A 301 -10.72 10.74 1.97
N ALA A 302 -9.50 10.87 1.43
CA ALA A 302 -9.21 11.49 0.14
C ALA A 302 -8.09 10.68 -0.56
N GLY A 303 -7.90 10.93 -1.86
CA GLY A 303 -6.93 10.21 -2.68
C GLY A 303 -7.08 8.70 -2.58
N PRO A 304 -5.98 7.92 -2.54
CA PRO A 304 -6.04 6.46 -2.51
C PRO A 304 -6.89 5.90 -1.37
N MET A 305 -6.90 6.55 -0.19
CA MET A 305 -7.76 6.07 0.91
C MET A 305 -9.26 6.27 0.63
N ALA A 306 -9.64 7.25 -0.19
CA ALA A 306 -11.02 7.39 -0.65
C ALA A 306 -11.44 6.23 -1.56
N GLU A 307 -10.53 5.76 -2.41
CA GLU A 307 -10.74 4.59 -3.27
C GLU A 307 -10.85 3.30 -2.45
N VAL A 308 -9.96 3.09 -1.47
CA VAL A 308 -10.05 1.96 -0.53
C VAL A 308 -11.42 1.93 0.16
N VAL A 309 -11.95 3.07 0.58
CA VAL A 309 -13.30 3.12 1.16
C VAL A 309 -14.36 2.81 0.11
N ALA A 310 -14.29 3.44 -1.08
CA ALA A 310 -15.30 3.31 -2.11
C ALA A 310 -15.35 1.91 -2.76
N ASP A 311 -14.22 1.29 -2.98
CA ASP A 311 -14.12 0.02 -3.71
C ASP A 311 -14.00 -1.21 -2.80
N SER A 312 -13.59 -1.04 -1.53
CA SER A 312 -13.32 -2.13 -0.60
C SER A 312 -14.09 -2.00 0.72
N THR A 313 -13.63 -1.18 1.65
CA THR A 313 -14.00 -1.30 3.07
C THR A 313 -15.46 -1.00 3.36
N GLN A 314 -16.16 -0.19 2.56
CA GLN A 314 -17.62 0.00 2.69
C GLN A 314 -18.43 -1.27 2.49
N TYR A 315 -17.88 -2.29 1.85
CA TYR A 315 -18.55 -3.58 1.58
C TYR A 315 -18.32 -4.59 2.70
N LEU A 316 -17.41 -4.33 3.62
CA LEU A 316 -17.17 -5.19 4.77
C LEU A 316 -18.33 -5.13 5.76
N SER A 317 -18.56 -6.22 6.45
CA SER A 317 -19.56 -6.26 7.52
C SER A 317 -19.12 -5.38 8.70
N THR A 318 -20.09 -4.90 9.46
CA THR A 318 -19.81 -4.13 10.68
C THR A 318 -18.97 -4.94 11.67
N GLU A 319 -19.16 -6.28 11.73
CA GLU A 319 -18.38 -7.19 12.56
C GLU A 319 -16.93 -7.24 12.13
N ASP A 320 -16.66 -7.32 10.81
CA ASP A 320 -15.29 -7.32 10.28
C ASP A 320 -14.62 -5.96 10.49
N LEU A 321 -15.33 -4.85 10.28
CA LEU A 321 -14.80 -3.52 10.57
C LEU A 321 -14.48 -3.32 12.06
N ARG A 322 -15.31 -3.83 12.97
CA ARG A 322 -15.02 -3.85 14.42
C ARG A 322 -13.81 -4.73 14.74
N SER A 323 -13.71 -5.88 14.07
CA SER A 323 -12.56 -6.79 14.23
C SER A 323 -11.26 -6.10 13.81
N VAL A 324 -11.26 -5.37 12.69
CA VAL A 324 -10.14 -4.51 12.27
C VAL A 324 -9.82 -3.48 13.35
N ALA A 325 -10.82 -2.78 13.90
CA ALA A 325 -10.63 -1.80 14.97
C ALA A 325 -9.98 -2.41 16.22
N ILE A 326 -10.48 -3.56 16.67
CA ILE A 326 -9.94 -4.31 17.83
C ILE A 326 -8.47 -4.68 17.61
N TYR A 327 -8.14 -5.21 16.42
CA TYR A 327 -6.76 -5.55 16.09
C TYR A 327 -5.87 -4.32 16.06
N MET A 328 -6.26 -3.24 15.35
CA MET A 328 -5.47 -2.02 15.23
C MET A 328 -5.18 -1.34 16.56
N ARG A 329 -6.07 -1.44 17.54
CA ARG A 329 -5.81 -0.97 18.90
C ARG A 329 -4.70 -1.73 19.62
N SER A 330 -4.44 -2.96 19.26
CA SER A 330 -3.38 -3.79 19.83
C SER A 330 -2.02 -3.58 19.16
N VAL A 331 -1.99 -2.90 18.03
CA VAL A 331 -0.72 -2.58 17.34
C VAL A 331 0.12 -1.68 18.25
N PRO A 332 1.40 -2.02 18.50
CA PRO A 332 2.26 -1.21 19.36
C PRO A 332 2.33 0.25 18.91
N ALA A 333 2.27 1.15 19.86
CA ALA A 333 2.35 2.58 19.60
C ALA A 333 3.74 2.96 19.07
N ILE A 334 3.77 3.69 17.95
CA ILE A 334 4.99 4.28 17.40
C ILE A 334 4.74 5.78 17.28
N SER A 335 5.54 6.59 17.99
CA SER A 335 5.42 8.04 17.92
C SER A 335 5.94 8.58 16.59
N GLY A 336 5.15 9.40 15.91
CA GLY A 336 5.56 10.15 14.72
C GLY A 336 6.27 11.46 15.05
N GLY A 337 6.44 11.78 16.35
CA GLY A 337 7.08 13.03 16.79
C GLY A 337 6.13 14.23 16.85
N GLU A 338 4.83 14.05 16.57
CA GLU A 338 3.85 15.13 16.72
C GLU A 338 3.69 15.53 18.20
N VAL A 339 3.74 16.82 18.43
CA VAL A 339 3.54 17.41 19.77
C VAL A 339 2.06 17.54 20.14
N ARG A 340 1.18 17.44 19.17
CA ARG A 340 -0.27 17.62 19.32
C ARG A 340 -1.02 16.83 18.27
N ARG A 341 -2.17 16.26 18.63
CA ARG A 341 -3.03 15.51 17.71
C ARG A 341 -3.46 16.36 16.51
N ARG A 342 -3.45 15.76 15.32
CA ARG A 342 -3.83 16.39 14.05
C ARG A 342 -5.24 16.99 14.10
N ASP A 343 -6.18 16.30 14.73
CA ASP A 343 -7.60 16.67 14.83
C ASP A 343 -7.91 17.65 15.97
N THR A 344 -6.94 18.39 16.46
CA THR A 344 -7.16 19.37 17.55
C THR A 344 -6.69 20.78 17.19
N TRP A 345 -6.18 20.98 15.99
CA TRP A 345 -5.68 22.25 15.50
C TRP A 345 -6.79 23.12 14.90
N GLY A 346 -6.51 24.44 14.87
CA GLY A 346 -7.29 25.43 14.14
C GLY A 346 -8.33 26.17 14.98
N GLN A 347 -8.73 27.29 14.44
CA GLN A 347 -9.75 28.19 15.00
C GLN A 347 -10.55 28.81 13.84
N PRO A 348 -11.84 29.17 14.05
CA PRO A 348 -12.59 29.93 13.06
C PRO A 348 -11.87 31.22 12.67
N ALA A 349 -11.88 31.56 11.38
CA ALA A 349 -11.43 32.89 10.97
C ALA A 349 -12.42 33.94 11.50
N ASN A 350 -11.88 35.07 11.96
CA ASN A 350 -12.66 36.16 12.53
C ASN A 350 -12.49 37.48 11.74
N ASP A 351 -11.68 37.47 10.68
CA ASP A 351 -11.24 38.69 9.99
C ASP A 351 -11.46 38.63 8.47
N VAL A 352 -12.69 38.28 8.04
CA VAL A 352 -13.04 38.41 6.63
C VAL A 352 -13.28 39.85 6.20
N ILE A 353 -13.54 40.75 7.16
CA ILE A 353 -13.85 42.15 6.88
C ILE A 353 -12.62 42.89 6.36
N SER A 354 -11.42 42.56 6.87
CA SER A 354 -10.15 43.13 6.37
C SER A 354 -9.82 42.74 4.92
N LEU A 355 -10.41 41.64 4.43
CA LEU A 355 -10.24 41.19 3.05
C LEU A 355 -11.16 41.94 2.06
N ARG A 356 -12.20 42.61 2.55
CA ARG A 356 -13.14 43.39 1.72
C ARG A 356 -12.49 44.74 1.38
N GLY A 357 -12.35 44.99 0.09
CA GLY A 357 -11.84 46.26 -0.41
C GLY A 357 -10.33 46.49 -0.33
N THR A 358 -9.55 45.48 0.10
CA THR A 358 -8.10 45.54 0.12
C THR A 358 -7.56 45.43 -1.32
N LYS A 359 -6.74 46.40 -1.75
CA LYS A 359 -5.98 46.26 -3.00
C LYS A 359 -5.00 45.11 -2.88
N ILE A 360 -5.13 44.13 -3.77
CA ILE A 360 -4.25 42.94 -3.78
C ILE A 360 -2.96 43.31 -4.49
N SER A 361 -1.83 43.17 -3.83
CA SER A 361 -0.53 43.14 -4.46
C SER A 361 0.04 41.72 -4.32
N GLY A 362 0.08 40.94 -5.40
CA GLY A 362 0.59 39.58 -5.39
C GLY A 362 -0.43 38.50 -5.00
N VAL A 363 0.05 37.30 -4.78
CA VAL A 363 -0.75 36.11 -4.46
C VAL A 363 -1.12 36.13 -2.97
N ASN A 364 -2.42 36.20 -2.66
CA ASN A 364 -2.95 36.24 -1.30
C ASN A 364 -3.82 35.00 -1.00
N GLY A 365 -3.31 34.06 -0.18
CA GLY A 365 -3.98 32.81 0.15
C GLY A 365 -5.36 32.97 0.81
N ALA A 366 -5.54 34.00 1.67
CA ALA A 366 -6.82 34.24 2.33
C ALA A 366 -7.89 34.69 1.34
N GLN A 367 -7.54 35.59 0.40
CA GLN A 367 -8.46 36.05 -0.63
C GLN A 367 -8.80 34.95 -1.63
N LEU A 368 -7.78 34.17 -2.03
CA LEU A 368 -7.99 32.98 -2.88
C LEU A 368 -8.90 31.96 -2.21
N PHE A 369 -8.73 31.74 -0.90
CA PHE A 369 -9.60 30.85 -0.12
C PHE A 369 -11.04 31.38 -0.11
N VAL A 370 -11.27 32.66 0.13
CA VAL A 370 -12.62 33.24 0.12
C VAL A 370 -13.25 33.12 -1.26
N ALA A 371 -12.48 33.34 -2.33
CA ALA A 371 -12.97 33.30 -3.70
C ALA A 371 -13.34 31.86 -4.17
N ASN A 372 -12.55 30.86 -3.79
CA ASN A 372 -12.65 29.53 -4.38
C ASN A 372 -13.19 28.45 -3.42
N CYS A 373 -13.03 28.63 -2.10
CA CYS A 373 -13.26 27.56 -1.12
C CYS A 373 -14.41 27.88 -0.14
N ALA A 374 -14.62 29.17 0.15
CA ALA A 374 -15.57 29.59 1.21
C ALA A 374 -17.03 29.29 0.90
N THR A 375 -17.41 29.10 -0.36
CA THR A 375 -18.78 28.71 -0.74
C THR A 375 -19.17 27.36 -0.11
N CYS A 376 -18.23 26.43 -0.04
CA CYS A 376 -18.45 25.10 0.55
C CYS A 376 -17.96 25.01 2.00
N HIS A 377 -16.77 25.55 2.27
CA HIS A 377 -16.14 25.42 3.61
C HIS A 377 -16.48 26.55 4.57
N HIS A 378 -17.30 27.49 4.14
CA HIS A 378 -17.57 28.76 4.83
C HIS A 378 -16.29 29.57 5.05
N TRP A 379 -16.39 30.91 5.06
CA TRP A 379 -15.20 31.76 5.24
C TRP A 379 -14.54 31.59 6.60
N THR A 380 -15.28 31.13 7.63
CA THR A 380 -14.75 30.79 8.94
C THR A 380 -14.04 29.45 8.99
N GLY A 381 -14.10 28.64 7.93
CA GLY A 381 -13.55 27.27 7.88
C GLY A 381 -14.36 26.21 8.61
N GLN A 382 -15.56 26.56 9.14
CA GLN A 382 -16.39 25.63 9.92
C GLN A 382 -17.20 24.64 9.08
N GLY A 383 -17.17 24.79 7.74
CA GLY A 383 -18.02 24.03 6.84
C GLY A 383 -19.48 24.46 6.88
N ILE A 384 -20.32 23.74 6.16
CA ILE A 384 -21.77 23.99 6.10
C ILE A 384 -22.49 22.68 6.41
N GLY A 385 -23.41 22.70 7.37
CA GLY A 385 -24.21 21.52 7.72
C GLY A 385 -23.42 20.41 8.40
N ALA A 386 -22.36 20.71 9.14
CA ALA A 386 -21.32 19.80 9.64
C ALA A 386 -21.81 18.53 10.36
N SER A 387 -23.10 18.44 10.69
CA SER A 387 -23.73 17.28 11.35
C SER A 387 -24.72 16.52 10.44
N ALA A 388 -24.91 16.93 9.19
CA ALA A 388 -25.87 16.32 8.29
C ALA A 388 -25.18 15.44 7.20
N PRO A 389 -25.83 14.38 6.71
CA PRO A 389 -25.37 13.68 5.51
C PRO A 389 -25.22 14.65 4.32
N GLY A 390 -24.09 14.61 3.61
CA GLY A 390 -23.79 15.54 2.53
C GLY A 390 -23.24 16.90 2.98
N ALA A 391 -22.88 17.04 4.25
CA ALA A 391 -22.29 18.24 4.79
C ALA A 391 -20.93 18.55 4.17
N TYR A 392 -20.67 19.83 3.91
CA TYR A 392 -19.32 20.29 3.57
C TYR A 392 -18.43 20.27 4.82
N PRO A 393 -17.27 19.61 4.78
CA PRO A 393 -16.48 19.36 5.98
C PRO A 393 -15.90 20.64 6.58
N SER A 394 -15.82 20.67 7.92
CA SER A 394 -15.02 21.65 8.64
C SER A 394 -13.53 21.45 8.32
N LEU A 395 -12.82 22.53 8.13
CA LEU A 395 -11.36 22.57 8.03
C LEU A 395 -10.69 22.64 9.42
N ILE A 396 -11.47 22.99 10.45
CA ILE A 396 -11.04 23.07 11.84
C ILE A 396 -11.17 21.67 12.46
N HIS A 397 -10.19 21.29 13.27
CA HIS A 397 -10.11 19.96 13.88
C HIS A 397 -10.08 18.83 12.85
N ASN A 398 -9.56 19.11 11.66
CA ASN A 398 -9.46 18.17 10.56
C ASN A 398 -8.05 17.54 10.49
N SER A 399 -7.96 16.22 10.48
CA SER A 399 -6.69 15.49 10.49
C SER A 399 -5.78 15.80 9.30
N THR A 400 -6.32 16.14 8.14
CA THR A 400 -5.53 16.52 6.96
C THR A 400 -4.97 17.93 7.09
N VAL A 401 -5.80 18.86 7.56
CA VAL A 401 -5.43 20.28 7.74
C VAL A 401 -4.47 20.46 8.92
N GLY A 402 -4.61 19.67 9.97
CA GLY A 402 -3.75 19.68 11.14
C GLY A 402 -2.52 18.78 11.07
N ALA A 403 -2.23 18.18 9.92
CA ALA A 403 -1.07 17.31 9.74
C ALA A 403 0.26 18.08 9.83
N VAL A 404 1.35 17.37 10.16
CA VAL A 404 2.71 17.94 10.21
C VAL A 404 3.25 18.29 8.84
N THR A 405 2.72 17.69 7.79
CA THR A 405 3.03 18.02 6.40
C THR A 405 1.77 18.48 5.68
N ALA A 406 1.88 19.51 4.86
CA ALA A 406 0.74 20.03 4.11
C ALA A 406 0.51 19.32 2.77
N ASN A 407 1.26 18.27 2.46
CA ASN A 407 1.19 17.56 1.18
C ASN A 407 -0.23 17.05 0.88
N ASN A 408 -0.87 16.36 1.82
CA ASN A 408 -2.23 15.84 1.60
C ASN A 408 -3.25 16.96 1.34
N LEU A 409 -3.11 18.10 2.02
CA LEU A 409 -3.98 19.23 1.77
C LEU A 409 -3.76 19.82 0.36
N ALA A 410 -2.50 19.96 -0.06
CA ALA A 410 -2.19 20.39 -1.43
C ALA A 410 -2.71 19.39 -2.48
N MET A 411 -2.54 18.07 -2.23
CA MET A 411 -3.08 17.02 -3.10
C MET A 411 -4.60 17.07 -3.19
N VAL A 412 -5.29 17.30 -2.06
CA VAL A 412 -6.76 17.46 -2.06
C VAL A 412 -7.20 18.68 -2.87
N ILE A 413 -6.48 19.79 -2.79
CA ILE A 413 -6.77 20.98 -3.61
C ILE A 413 -6.51 20.68 -5.09
N LEU A 414 -5.39 20.05 -5.41
CA LEU A 414 -5.01 19.74 -6.79
C LEU A 414 -5.97 18.74 -7.44
N HIS A 415 -6.25 17.63 -6.78
CA HIS A 415 -6.95 16.49 -7.38
C HIS A 415 -8.43 16.36 -6.99
N GLY A 416 -8.85 17.12 -5.96
CA GLY A 416 -10.21 17.04 -5.43
C GLY A 416 -10.47 15.77 -4.62
N VAL A 417 -11.73 15.51 -4.36
CA VAL A 417 -12.24 14.27 -3.74
C VAL A 417 -13.48 13.84 -4.51
N ASN A 418 -13.50 12.63 -5.00
CA ASN A 418 -14.68 12.01 -5.58
C ASN A 418 -14.84 10.64 -4.91
N ARG A 419 -15.76 10.52 -3.95
CA ARG A 419 -15.98 9.30 -3.19
C ARG A 419 -17.47 9.01 -3.10
N THR A 420 -17.86 7.86 -3.66
CA THR A 420 -19.22 7.32 -3.56
C THR A 420 -19.23 6.18 -2.56
N THR A 421 -20.12 6.29 -1.57
CA THR A 421 -20.34 5.23 -0.58
C THR A 421 -21.84 4.91 -0.48
N LYS A 422 -22.18 3.81 0.22
CA LYS A 422 -23.58 3.42 0.48
C LYS A 422 -24.36 4.49 1.25
N THR A 423 -23.68 5.41 1.91
CA THR A 423 -24.29 6.40 2.81
C THR A 423 -24.26 7.82 2.26
N ALA A 424 -23.29 8.17 1.41
CA ALA A 424 -23.16 9.51 0.85
C ALA A 424 -22.20 9.56 -0.35
N ASP A 425 -22.47 10.48 -1.24
CA ASP A 425 -21.55 10.92 -2.29
C ASP A 425 -20.83 12.18 -1.82
N VAL A 426 -19.53 12.22 -1.94
CA VAL A 426 -18.69 13.36 -1.59
C VAL A 426 -17.95 13.82 -2.83
N LEU A 427 -18.17 15.06 -3.21
CA LEU A 427 -17.47 15.69 -4.34
C LEU A 427 -16.83 17.00 -3.88
N MET A 428 -15.51 17.09 -4.01
CA MET A 428 -14.74 18.34 -4.04
C MET A 428 -14.08 18.41 -5.42
N PRO A 429 -14.29 19.49 -6.20
CA PRO A 429 -13.67 19.59 -7.52
C PRO A 429 -12.15 19.67 -7.45
N SER A 430 -11.47 19.20 -8.49
CA SER A 430 -10.05 19.44 -8.71
C SER A 430 -9.83 20.90 -9.12
N PHE A 431 -8.80 21.53 -8.55
CA PHE A 431 -8.37 22.89 -8.93
C PHE A 431 -7.06 22.89 -9.72
N ALA A 432 -6.56 21.73 -10.14
CA ALA A 432 -5.29 21.63 -10.88
C ALA A 432 -5.29 22.39 -12.21
N GLY A 433 -6.44 22.46 -12.90
CA GLY A 433 -6.57 23.20 -14.15
C GLY A 433 -6.84 24.69 -13.99
N GLU A 434 -7.22 25.15 -12.79
CA GLU A 434 -7.70 26.52 -12.54
C GLU A 434 -6.70 27.35 -11.72
N LEU A 435 -5.95 26.74 -10.83
CA LEU A 435 -5.01 27.41 -9.94
C LEU A 435 -3.56 27.08 -10.32
N THR A 436 -2.73 28.13 -10.32
CA THR A 436 -1.27 27.98 -10.48
C THR A 436 -0.61 27.43 -9.23
N ASP A 437 0.64 26.96 -9.31
CA ASP A 437 1.34 26.36 -8.18
C ASP A 437 1.53 27.32 -7.00
N ASP A 438 1.80 28.60 -7.30
CA ASP A 438 1.92 29.64 -6.28
C ASP A 438 0.57 29.94 -5.60
N GLN A 439 -0.55 29.89 -6.35
CA GLN A 439 -1.88 30.04 -5.79
C GLN A 439 -2.27 28.84 -4.90
N VAL A 440 -2.01 27.62 -5.34
CA VAL A 440 -2.23 26.42 -4.52
C VAL A 440 -1.38 26.45 -3.26
N ALA A 441 -0.09 26.82 -3.37
CA ALA A 441 0.78 26.95 -2.20
C ALA A 441 0.27 28.03 -1.24
N ALA A 442 -0.18 29.17 -1.73
CA ALA A 442 -0.70 30.26 -0.92
C ALA A 442 -1.99 29.87 -0.19
N ILE A 443 -2.95 29.19 -0.86
CA ILE A 443 -4.17 28.68 -0.25
C ILE A 443 -3.81 27.62 0.81
N THR A 444 -2.99 26.65 0.47
CA THR A 444 -2.57 25.59 1.38
C THR A 444 -1.97 26.17 2.67
N ASN A 445 -1.03 27.11 2.54
CA ASN A 445 -0.36 27.74 3.67
C ASN A 445 -1.29 28.64 4.49
N TYR A 446 -2.29 29.28 3.87
CA TYR A 446 -3.33 30.00 4.58
C TYR A 446 -4.20 29.03 5.39
N VAL A 447 -4.66 27.95 4.78
CA VAL A 447 -5.56 26.96 5.40
C VAL A 447 -4.87 26.25 6.57
N THR A 448 -3.61 25.84 6.44
CA THR A 448 -2.87 25.23 7.54
C THR A 448 -2.66 26.21 8.69
N LYS A 449 -2.29 27.45 8.38
CA LYS A 449 -2.01 28.48 9.37
C LYS A 449 -3.26 28.88 10.14
N GLN A 450 -4.41 29.04 9.47
CA GLN A 450 -5.64 29.54 10.08
C GLN A 450 -6.48 28.41 10.70
N PHE A 451 -6.66 27.30 9.96
CA PHE A 451 -7.61 26.26 10.32
C PHE A 451 -6.96 24.95 10.77
N GLY A 452 -5.63 24.87 10.76
CA GLY A 452 -4.89 23.66 11.04
C GLY A 452 -3.58 23.88 11.79
N ASN A 453 -2.55 23.12 11.42
CA ASN A 453 -1.22 23.20 12.01
C ASN A 453 -0.44 24.38 11.40
N PRO A 454 -0.17 25.47 12.14
CA PRO A 454 0.50 26.64 11.60
C PRO A 454 1.99 26.42 11.28
N GLN A 455 2.57 25.31 11.70
CA GLN A 455 3.94 24.93 11.38
C GLN A 455 4.04 24.14 10.06
N SER A 456 2.91 23.70 9.53
CA SER A 456 2.84 22.93 8.29
C SER A 456 2.71 23.88 7.09
N SER A 457 3.54 23.69 6.07
CA SER A 457 3.52 24.52 4.86
C SER A 457 4.05 23.74 3.65
N VAL A 458 3.79 24.28 2.46
CA VAL A 458 4.38 23.81 1.19
C VAL A 458 5.01 24.98 0.45
N THR A 459 6.05 24.68 -0.32
CA THR A 459 6.64 25.62 -1.29
C THR A 459 5.98 25.46 -2.66
N VAL A 460 6.18 26.44 -3.54
CA VAL A 460 5.71 26.39 -4.94
C VAL A 460 6.31 25.17 -5.66
N ASP A 461 7.61 24.91 -5.49
CA ASP A 461 8.30 23.75 -6.08
C ASP A 461 7.75 22.40 -5.57
N GLN A 462 7.33 22.33 -4.30
CA GLN A 462 6.67 21.15 -3.77
C GLN A 462 5.30 20.95 -4.44
N VAL A 463 4.51 22.00 -4.59
CA VAL A 463 3.21 21.94 -5.27
C VAL A 463 3.39 21.51 -6.73
N ALA A 464 4.37 22.05 -7.45
CA ALA A 464 4.68 21.64 -8.83
C ALA A 464 4.96 20.12 -8.92
N LYS A 465 5.73 19.57 -7.97
CA LYS A 465 6.00 18.12 -7.90
C LYS A 465 4.73 17.32 -7.58
N LEU A 466 3.90 17.80 -6.67
CA LEU A 466 2.64 17.13 -6.29
C LEU A 466 1.62 17.15 -7.43
N ARG A 467 1.60 18.20 -8.26
CA ARG A 467 0.71 18.31 -9.43
C ARG A 467 0.96 17.23 -10.47
N VAL A 468 2.20 16.81 -10.65
CA VAL A 468 2.60 15.77 -11.61
C VAL A 468 2.72 14.38 -10.97
N ALA A 469 2.55 14.29 -9.65
CA ALA A 469 2.49 13.00 -8.98
C ALA A 469 1.22 12.25 -9.45
N GLN A 470 1.38 11.05 -9.96
CA GLN A 470 0.25 10.25 -10.41
C GLN A 470 -0.54 9.73 -9.20
N GLN A 471 -1.87 9.73 -9.34
CA GLN A 471 -2.78 9.12 -8.37
C GLN A 471 -2.80 7.61 -8.54
#